data_70cc08a84b63486b8f2a87de4c8bd61a
#
_entry.id   70cc08a84b63486b8f2a87de4c8bd61a
#
_cell.length_a   1.000
_cell.length_b   1.000
_cell.length_c   1.000
_cell.angle_alpha   90.00
_cell.angle_beta   90.00
_cell.angle_gamma   90.00
#
_symmetry.space_group_name_H-M   'P 1'
#
loop_
_entity.id
_entity.type
_entity.pdbx_description
1 polymer ?
#
loop_
_entity_poly.entity_id
_entity_poly.type
_entity_poly.pdbx_seq_one_letter_code
_entity_poly.pdbx_strand_id
1 'polypeptide(L)'
;MDKLKSFTTILLFCLSTNFCLAQNNIISHGISTFGDLKYDKDFKHLSYVNPNAPKGGEISFWAFGSFDSMHPYTRKGRAGAYSSIFFESLLEGTSDEIDSSYGLVAKEIQYPEDRSWVIFTLRKLVRFSDGLPLTAKDVLFSFNLLREKGLPSFRAVLEKDVKKAELISDYKIKFIFNEDVPKRDLINTVGGLPIFSQKYFIDNDVDFEASTLTPAVGSGPYILDKVDVGKQIVYKKNPNYWGNDLSINKGRYNFDTFRVEYFADYNSAFEGFKAGTYTFRNEASSKIWATGYDFPALEKKWVKKTTLPDGNLSSGQSFVLNLRREKFQDIRVRKAIGLMFNFEWSNSTLFYGLYERINSFWDNSDLKAVGMPENEELEILNKHKAV
;
A
#
# COMPACT_ATOMS: atom_id res chain seq x y z
N MET A 1 -78.51 42.78 -26.91
CA MET A 1 -77.36 43.61 -26.48
C MET A 1 -76.79 43.03 -25.20
N ASP A 2 -75.82 42.16 -25.29
CA ASP A 2 -75.02 41.85 -24.11
C ASP A 2 -73.76 41.14 -24.57
N LYS A 3 -72.62 41.67 -24.19
CA LYS A 3 -71.30 41.30 -24.62
C LYS A 3 -70.81 40.10 -23.76
N LEU A 4 -70.64 39.00 -24.41
CA LEU A 4 -69.99 37.81 -23.80
C LEU A 4 -68.49 38.01 -23.82
N LYS A 5 -67.86 38.19 -22.64
CA LYS A 5 -66.40 38.21 -22.49
C LYS A 5 -65.88 36.80 -22.30
N SER A 6 -65.18 36.33 -23.31
CA SER A 6 -64.46 35.06 -23.24
C SER A 6 -63.17 35.26 -22.42
N PHE A 7 -63.02 34.51 -21.31
CA PHE A 7 -61.82 34.41 -20.50
C PHE A 7 -61.01 33.17 -20.98
N THR A 8 -59.96 33.42 -21.75
CA THR A 8 -59.03 32.37 -22.14
C THR A 8 -57.99 32.21 -21.04
N THR A 9 -58.11 31.18 -20.23
CA THR A 9 -57.11 30.78 -19.22
C THR A 9 -55.96 30.06 -19.92
N ILE A 10 -54.81 30.71 -20.04
CA ILE A 10 -53.56 30.08 -20.50
C ILE A 10 -52.99 29.28 -19.34
N LEU A 11 -53.08 27.95 -19.44
CA LEU A 11 -52.44 27.01 -18.50
C LEU A 11 -50.98 26.90 -18.88
N LEU A 12 -50.11 27.61 -18.14
CA LEU A 12 -48.66 27.51 -18.30
C LEU A 12 -48.20 26.21 -17.64
N PHE A 13 -48.01 25.18 -18.45
CA PHE A 13 -47.41 23.89 -18.01
C PHE A 13 -45.88 24.12 -17.88
N CYS A 14 -45.41 24.44 -16.66
CA CYS A 14 -43.97 24.40 -16.36
C CYS A 14 -43.49 22.96 -16.41
N LEU A 15 -42.98 22.51 -17.56
CA LEU A 15 -42.12 21.31 -17.64
C LEU A 15 -40.81 21.64 -16.94
N SER A 16 -40.74 21.32 -15.66
CA SER A 16 -39.46 21.16 -14.97
C SER A 16 -38.74 19.93 -15.56
N THR A 17 -37.99 20.14 -16.63
CA THR A 17 -37.00 19.16 -17.07
C THR A 17 -35.94 19.06 -15.98
N ASN A 18 -36.09 18.09 -15.11
CA ASN A 18 -34.98 17.61 -14.32
C ASN A 18 -33.93 17.11 -15.33
N PHE A 19 -32.98 17.97 -15.68
CA PHE A 19 -31.73 17.54 -16.24
C PHE A 19 -31.04 16.67 -15.18
N CYS A 20 -31.33 15.38 -15.18
CA CYS A 20 -30.49 14.39 -14.57
C CYS A 20 -29.19 14.45 -15.38
N LEU A 21 -28.24 15.27 -14.95
CA LEU A 21 -26.86 15.21 -15.42
C LEU A 21 -26.45 13.77 -15.18
N ALA A 22 -26.42 12.98 -16.23
CA ALA A 22 -25.85 11.64 -16.19
C ALA A 22 -24.41 11.83 -15.73
N GLN A 23 -24.16 11.57 -14.45
CA GLN A 23 -22.84 11.65 -13.87
C GLN A 23 -22.00 10.63 -14.63
N ASN A 24 -21.07 11.11 -15.46
CA ASN A 24 -20.20 10.24 -16.24
C ASN A 24 -19.37 9.40 -15.27
N ASN A 25 -19.71 8.13 -15.15
CA ASN A 25 -18.98 7.20 -14.33
C ASN A 25 -17.72 6.73 -15.08
N ILE A 26 -16.59 6.85 -14.43
CA ILE A 26 -15.31 6.35 -14.91
C ILE A 26 -15.29 4.84 -14.63
N ILE A 27 -14.99 4.04 -15.64
CA ILE A 27 -14.75 2.59 -15.53
C ILE A 27 -13.30 2.34 -15.88
N SER A 28 -12.54 1.75 -14.96
CA SER A 28 -11.10 1.56 -15.10
C SER A 28 -10.62 0.23 -14.53
N HIS A 29 -9.43 -0.20 -14.92
CA HIS A 29 -8.71 -1.35 -14.38
C HIS A 29 -7.78 -0.98 -13.22
N GLY A 30 -7.67 0.30 -12.91
CA GLY A 30 -6.86 0.84 -11.84
C GLY A 30 -7.21 2.30 -11.55
N ILE A 31 -6.53 2.90 -10.61
CA ILE A 31 -6.67 4.30 -10.23
C ILE A 31 -5.31 4.92 -9.97
N SER A 32 -5.12 6.17 -10.40
CA SER A 32 -4.01 7.01 -10.02
C SER A 32 -4.51 8.23 -9.25
N THR A 33 -3.79 8.63 -8.23
CA THR A 33 -4.03 9.89 -7.54
C THR A 33 -3.40 11.07 -8.31
N PHE A 34 -2.30 10.82 -9.00
CA PHE A 34 -1.52 11.82 -9.73
C PHE A 34 -1.36 11.40 -11.20
N GLY A 35 -2.12 12.05 -12.09
CA GLY A 35 -2.03 11.82 -13.53
C GLY A 35 -2.69 10.53 -14.00
N ASP A 36 -2.20 10.02 -15.12
CA ASP A 36 -2.70 8.83 -15.78
C ASP A 36 -2.02 7.56 -15.26
N LEU A 37 -2.68 6.42 -15.47
CA LEU A 37 -2.09 5.12 -15.16
C LEU A 37 -0.94 4.83 -16.16
N LYS A 38 0.21 4.39 -15.66
CA LYS A 38 1.36 4.00 -16.47
C LYS A 38 1.10 2.75 -17.29
N TYR A 39 0.37 1.81 -16.75
CA TYR A 39 0.08 0.53 -17.39
C TYR A 39 -1.31 0.52 -18.00
N ASP A 40 -1.40 0.24 -19.29
CA ASP A 40 -2.66 0.06 -20.01
C ASP A 40 -3.44 -1.15 -19.51
N LYS A 41 -4.74 -1.18 -19.81
CA LYS A 41 -5.62 -2.29 -19.39
C LYS A 41 -5.11 -3.68 -19.78
N ASP A 42 -4.41 -3.79 -20.90
CA ASP A 42 -3.93 -5.07 -21.46
C ASP A 42 -2.43 -5.29 -21.29
N PHE A 43 -1.81 -4.59 -20.29
CA PHE A 43 -0.39 -4.75 -20.00
C PHE A 43 -0.06 -6.23 -19.69
N LYS A 44 1.15 -6.65 -20.06
CA LYS A 44 1.56 -8.07 -19.96
C LYS A 44 2.29 -8.39 -18.66
N HIS A 45 3.03 -7.44 -18.15
CA HIS A 45 3.76 -7.48 -16.88
C HIS A 45 4.17 -6.07 -16.48
N LEU A 46 4.56 -5.88 -15.23
CA LEU A 46 5.13 -4.62 -14.75
C LEU A 46 6.52 -4.40 -15.37
N SER A 47 6.91 -3.16 -15.63
CA SER A 47 8.14 -2.82 -16.35
C SER A 47 9.42 -3.23 -15.61
N TYR A 48 9.37 -3.25 -14.29
CA TYR A 48 10.52 -3.53 -13.42
C TYR A 48 10.71 -5.02 -13.06
N VAL A 49 9.86 -5.93 -13.55
CA VAL A 49 10.00 -7.36 -13.32
C VAL A 49 10.66 -8.07 -14.51
N ASN A 50 11.29 -9.19 -14.25
CA ASN A 50 11.69 -10.13 -15.30
C ASN A 50 10.57 -11.18 -15.47
N PRO A 51 9.75 -11.10 -16.55
CA PRO A 51 8.65 -12.05 -16.76
C PRO A 51 9.13 -13.50 -16.97
N ASN A 52 10.40 -13.68 -17.35
CA ASN A 52 11.03 -14.98 -17.56
C ASN A 52 11.94 -15.40 -16.39
N ALA A 53 11.78 -14.78 -15.23
CA ALA A 53 12.54 -15.16 -14.04
C ALA A 53 12.34 -16.65 -13.73
N PRO A 54 13.42 -17.40 -13.41
CA PRO A 54 13.31 -18.79 -12.98
C PRO A 54 12.33 -18.93 -11.81
N LYS A 55 11.54 -20.00 -11.84
CA LYS A 55 10.64 -20.35 -10.74
C LYS A 55 11.25 -21.49 -9.95
N GLY A 56 11.03 -21.45 -8.62
CA GLY A 56 11.52 -22.50 -7.72
C GLY A 56 12.60 -22.05 -6.76
N GLY A 57 13.07 -22.96 -5.92
CA GLY A 57 14.12 -22.70 -4.95
C GLY A 57 13.68 -21.87 -3.74
N GLU A 58 14.69 -21.41 -2.98
CA GLU A 58 14.49 -20.65 -1.74
C GLU A 58 15.13 -19.27 -1.85
N ILE A 59 14.44 -18.28 -1.27
CA ILE A 59 15.04 -17.00 -0.87
C ILE A 59 14.90 -16.85 0.64
N SER A 60 15.94 -16.35 1.31
CA SER A 60 15.88 -16.11 2.74
C SER A 60 16.38 -14.72 3.12
N PHE A 61 15.70 -14.17 4.13
CA PHE A 61 15.89 -12.81 4.65
C PHE A 61 16.18 -12.89 6.15
N TRP A 62 16.52 -11.77 6.72
CA TRP A 62 16.60 -11.62 8.15
C TRP A 62 15.52 -10.68 8.69
N ALA A 63 15.20 -10.84 9.96
CA ALA A 63 14.34 -9.91 10.71
C ALA A 63 14.94 -9.61 12.09
N PHE A 64 14.63 -8.43 12.62
CA PHE A 64 15.12 -7.98 13.92
C PHE A 64 14.23 -8.43 15.06
N GLY A 65 14.83 -8.89 16.14
CA GLY A 65 14.17 -9.19 17.41
C GLY A 65 13.45 -10.52 17.42
N SER A 66 12.15 -10.53 17.69
CA SER A 66 11.33 -11.74 17.84
C SER A 66 9.89 -11.47 17.39
N PHE A 67 9.08 -12.52 17.36
CA PHE A 67 7.63 -12.47 17.10
C PHE A 67 6.90 -13.48 17.96
N ASP A 68 5.60 -13.26 18.15
CA ASP A 68 4.70 -14.14 18.90
C ASP A 68 3.29 -14.23 18.28
N SER A 69 3.14 -13.68 17.06
CA SER A 69 1.89 -13.69 16.33
C SER A 69 2.15 -13.81 14.83
N MET A 70 1.22 -14.45 14.11
CA MET A 70 1.14 -14.39 12.64
C MET A 70 0.01 -13.48 12.15
N HIS A 71 -0.60 -12.70 13.06
CA HIS A 71 -1.69 -11.77 12.75
C HIS A 71 -1.19 -10.31 12.73
N PRO A 72 -1.00 -9.69 11.55
CA PRO A 72 -0.38 -8.36 11.44
C PRO A 72 -1.35 -7.19 11.64
N TYR A 73 -2.65 -7.42 11.82
CA TYR A 73 -3.68 -6.38 11.81
C TYR A 73 -4.29 -6.10 13.19
N THR A 74 -3.73 -6.69 14.26
CA THR A 74 -4.09 -6.43 15.66
C THR A 74 -2.96 -5.76 16.41
N ARG A 75 -3.27 -5.11 17.54
CA ARG A 75 -2.27 -4.53 18.45
C ARG A 75 -1.69 -5.55 19.43
N LYS A 76 -2.34 -6.67 19.63
CA LYS A 76 -1.85 -7.73 20.52
C LYS A 76 -0.81 -8.58 19.81
N GLY A 77 0.29 -8.80 20.48
CA GLY A 77 1.40 -9.57 19.95
C GLY A 77 2.31 -8.77 19.02
N ARG A 78 3.40 -9.40 18.64
CA ARG A 78 4.39 -8.93 17.66
C ARG A 78 4.27 -9.79 16.41
N ALA A 79 3.77 -9.22 15.35
CA ALA A 79 3.55 -9.95 14.12
C ALA A 79 4.87 -10.46 13.50
N GLY A 80 4.86 -11.69 13.02
CA GLY A 80 5.93 -12.27 12.24
C GLY A 80 6.18 -11.46 10.96
N ALA A 81 7.46 -11.27 10.63
CA ALA A 81 7.84 -10.52 9.42
C ALA A 81 7.18 -11.15 8.19
N TYR A 82 6.63 -10.31 7.33
CA TYR A 82 5.92 -10.67 6.10
C TYR A 82 4.61 -11.47 6.30
N SER A 83 4.05 -11.57 7.50
CA SER A 83 2.79 -12.29 7.73
C SER A 83 1.57 -11.72 6.97
N SER A 84 1.66 -10.50 6.46
CA SER A 84 0.64 -9.94 5.57
C SER A 84 0.55 -10.63 4.19
N ILE A 85 1.56 -11.39 3.78
CA ILE A 85 1.62 -12.08 2.48
C ILE A 85 0.51 -13.13 2.27
N PHE A 86 -0.15 -13.54 3.35
CA PHE A 86 -1.30 -14.45 3.29
C PHE A 86 -2.55 -13.79 2.69
N PHE A 87 -2.65 -12.45 2.77
CA PHE A 87 -3.87 -11.73 2.48
C PHE A 87 -3.67 -10.81 1.28
N GLU A 88 -4.66 -10.79 0.42
CA GLU A 88 -4.69 -9.87 -0.71
C GLU A 88 -5.78 -8.82 -0.51
N SER A 89 -5.76 -7.82 -1.36
CA SER A 89 -6.68 -6.69 -1.38
C SER A 89 -7.39 -6.59 -2.73
N LEU A 90 -8.34 -5.68 -2.84
CA LEU A 90 -9.04 -5.43 -4.11
C LEU A 90 -8.10 -4.86 -5.17
N LEU A 91 -7.20 -3.96 -4.75
CA LEU A 91 -6.21 -3.30 -5.60
C LEU A 91 -4.80 -3.57 -5.08
N GLU A 92 -3.83 -3.53 -5.96
CA GLU A 92 -2.39 -3.67 -5.67
C GLU A 92 -1.63 -2.49 -6.27
N GLY A 93 -0.74 -1.88 -5.46
CA GLY A 93 0.15 -0.81 -5.89
C GLY A 93 1.32 -1.30 -6.74
N THR A 94 2.00 -0.38 -7.39
CA THR A 94 3.25 -0.64 -8.13
C THR A 94 4.43 0.05 -7.46
N SER A 95 5.66 -0.40 -7.76
CA SER A 95 6.88 0.17 -7.19
C SER A 95 7.50 1.26 -8.08
N ASP A 96 6.84 1.65 -9.15
CA ASP A 96 7.33 2.60 -10.15
C ASP A 96 6.29 3.67 -10.53
N GLU A 97 5.24 3.79 -9.72
CA GLU A 97 4.25 4.86 -9.80
C GLU A 97 3.94 5.38 -8.39
N ILE A 98 3.70 6.68 -8.32
CA ILE A 98 3.31 7.32 -7.08
C ILE A 98 1.80 7.20 -6.91
N ASP A 99 1.38 6.48 -5.87
CA ASP A 99 -0.02 6.39 -5.47
C ASP A 99 -0.98 5.94 -6.59
N SER A 100 -0.51 4.98 -7.41
CA SER A 100 -1.32 4.27 -8.39
C SER A 100 -1.54 2.83 -7.94
N SER A 101 -2.74 2.29 -8.21
CA SER A 101 -3.09 0.91 -7.90
C SER A 101 -3.91 0.29 -9.02
N TYR A 102 -3.70 -0.99 -9.22
CA TYR A 102 -4.32 -1.81 -10.27
C TYR A 102 -5.16 -2.93 -9.68
N GLY A 103 -6.15 -3.37 -10.43
CA GLY A 103 -7.05 -4.44 -9.98
C GLY A 103 -6.33 -5.76 -9.73
N LEU A 104 -6.35 -6.23 -8.46
CA LEU A 104 -5.88 -7.55 -8.04
C LEU A 104 -7.09 -8.48 -7.87
N VAL A 105 -7.72 -8.54 -6.70
CA VAL A 105 -8.97 -9.28 -6.48
C VAL A 105 -10.12 -8.65 -7.28
N ALA A 106 -10.18 -7.33 -7.36
CA ALA A 106 -11.05 -6.64 -8.31
C ALA A 106 -10.45 -6.71 -9.72
N LYS A 107 -11.31 -6.88 -10.73
CA LYS A 107 -10.93 -6.78 -12.15
C LYS A 107 -11.22 -5.40 -12.74
N GLU A 108 -12.09 -4.64 -12.09
CA GLU A 108 -12.63 -3.38 -12.58
C GLU A 108 -13.13 -2.55 -11.40
N ILE A 109 -12.92 -1.25 -11.50
CA ILE A 109 -13.47 -0.24 -10.61
C ILE A 109 -14.38 0.70 -11.39
N GLN A 110 -15.44 1.18 -10.75
CA GLN A 110 -16.34 2.20 -11.29
C GLN A 110 -16.55 3.28 -10.25
N TYR A 111 -16.36 4.54 -10.62
CA TYR A 111 -16.52 5.67 -9.70
C TYR A 111 -16.89 6.95 -10.46
N PRO A 112 -17.55 7.93 -9.83
CA PRO A 112 -17.83 9.24 -10.41
C PRO A 112 -16.58 10.13 -10.36
N GLU A 113 -16.59 11.20 -11.14
CA GLU A 113 -15.49 12.17 -11.19
C GLU A 113 -15.18 12.79 -9.82
N ASP A 114 -16.22 13.06 -9.00
CA ASP A 114 -16.07 13.59 -7.63
C ASP A 114 -15.62 12.56 -6.61
N ARG A 115 -15.44 11.29 -7.01
CA ARG A 115 -15.02 10.16 -6.16
C ARG A 115 -15.88 9.98 -4.91
N SER A 116 -17.16 10.34 -4.96
CA SER A 116 -18.08 10.22 -3.82
C SER A 116 -18.41 8.77 -3.44
N TRP A 117 -18.19 7.84 -4.36
CA TRP A 117 -18.34 6.40 -4.16
C TRP A 117 -17.45 5.62 -5.13
N VAL A 118 -17.25 4.33 -4.83
CA VAL A 118 -16.59 3.39 -5.74
C VAL A 118 -17.30 2.03 -5.71
N ILE A 119 -17.41 1.40 -6.88
CA ILE A 119 -17.86 0.01 -7.03
C ILE A 119 -16.66 -0.82 -7.50
N PHE A 120 -16.39 -1.91 -6.80
CA PHE A 120 -15.43 -2.92 -7.22
C PHE A 120 -16.15 -4.13 -7.79
N THR A 121 -15.75 -4.57 -8.99
CA THR A 121 -16.21 -5.82 -9.60
C THR A 121 -15.11 -6.87 -9.44
N LEU A 122 -15.38 -7.92 -8.66
CA LEU A 122 -14.41 -8.96 -8.31
C LEU A 122 -14.22 -9.97 -9.46
N ARG A 123 -13.04 -10.60 -9.48
CA ARG A 123 -12.75 -11.75 -10.34
C ARG A 123 -13.39 -13.00 -9.75
N LYS A 124 -14.17 -13.74 -10.51
CA LYS A 124 -14.83 -14.98 -10.06
C LYS A 124 -13.88 -16.15 -9.83
N LEU A 125 -12.65 -16.05 -10.33
CA LEU A 125 -11.62 -17.08 -10.18
C LEU A 125 -10.88 -17.04 -8.86
N VAL A 126 -11.01 -15.96 -8.07
CA VAL A 126 -10.32 -15.81 -6.79
C VAL A 126 -10.73 -16.90 -5.81
N ARG A 127 -9.72 -17.49 -5.18
CA ARG A 127 -9.90 -18.54 -4.16
C ARG A 127 -9.02 -18.24 -2.95
N PHE A 128 -9.55 -18.57 -1.80
CA PHE A 128 -8.73 -18.70 -0.60
C PHE A 128 -7.83 -19.94 -0.68
N SER A 129 -6.83 -20.04 0.19
CA SER A 129 -5.88 -21.15 0.22
C SER A 129 -6.51 -22.51 0.56
N ASP A 130 -7.71 -22.52 1.13
CA ASP A 130 -8.52 -23.71 1.36
C ASP A 130 -9.38 -24.10 0.14
N GLY A 131 -9.31 -23.34 -0.96
CA GLY A 131 -10.04 -23.57 -2.21
C GLY A 131 -11.42 -22.93 -2.27
N LEU A 132 -11.92 -22.35 -1.19
CA LEU A 132 -13.23 -21.68 -1.19
C LEU A 132 -13.21 -20.38 -2.03
N PRO A 133 -14.31 -20.04 -2.70
CA PRO A 133 -14.39 -18.80 -3.47
C PRO A 133 -14.35 -17.56 -2.57
N LEU A 134 -13.61 -16.54 -2.99
CA LEU A 134 -13.67 -15.22 -2.38
C LEU A 134 -14.78 -14.39 -3.05
N THR A 135 -15.64 -13.81 -2.24
CA THR A 135 -16.81 -13.06 -2.68
C THR A 135 -16.86 -11.66 -2.09
N ALA A 136 -17.80 -10.84 -2.55
CA ALA A 136 -18.06 -9.52 -1.99
C ALA A 136 -18.53 -9.58 -0.51
N LYS A 137 -19.02 -10.70 -0.04
CA LYS A 137 -19.38 -10.92 1.38
C LYS A 137 -18.13 -10.92 2.25
N ASP A 138 -17.04 -11.54 1.78
CA ASP A 138 -15.75 -11.55 2.48
C ASP A 138 -15.15 -10.15 2.54
N VAL A 139 -15.29 -9.37 1.46
CA VAL A 139 -14.85 -7.97 1.43
C VAL A 139 -15.63 -7.12 2.44
N LEU A 140 -16.96 -7.24 2.45
CA LEU A 140 -17.81 -6.52 3.41
C LEU A 140 -17.51 -6.93 4.86
N PHE A 141 -17.33 -8.22 5.11
CA PHE A 141 -16.92 -8.75 6.41
C PHE A 141 -15.60 -8.14 6.86
N SER A 142 -14.60 -8.15 5.98
CA SER A 142 -13.26 -7.61 6.27
C SER A 142 -13.29 -6.11 6.57
N PHE A 143 -14.04 -5.35 5.80
CA PHE A 143 -14.25 -3.93 6.03
C PHE A 143 -14.85 -3.66 7.42
N ASN A 144 -15.93 -4.35 7.78
CA ASN A 144 -16.58 -4.19 9.08
C ASN A 144 -15.65 -4.59 10.22
N LEU A 145 -14.93 -5.70 10.07
CA LEU A 145 -13.98 -6.21 11.06
C LEU A 145 -12.84 -5.21 11.31
N LEU A 146 -12.24 -4.67 10.26
CA LEU A 146 -11.17 -3.69 10.36
C LEU A 146 -11.66 -2.35 10.91
N ARG A 147 -12.87 -1.94 10.57
CA ARG A 147 -13.51 -0.73 11.10
C ARG A 147 -13.76 -0.83 12.60
N GLU A 148 -14.18 -2.00 13.10
CA GLU A 148 -14.51 -2.20 14.50
C GLU A 148 -13.30 -2.59 15.36
N LYS A 149 -12.48 -3.53 14.87
CA LYS A 149 -11.43 -4.21 15.67
C LYS A 149 -10.02 -4.03 15.11
N GLY A 150 -9.86 -3.42 13.93
CA GLY A 150 -8.56 -3.22 13.31
C GLY A 150 -7.64 -2.29 14.09
N LEU A 151 -6.41 -2.14 13.57
CA LEU A 151 -5.45 -1.16 14.10
C LEU A 151 -6.08 0.24 14.14
N PRO A 152 -5.73 1.09 15.13
CA PRO A 152 -6.29 2.44 15.24
C PRO A 152 -6.18 3.28 13.98
N SER A 153 -5.15 3.08 13.16
CA SER A 153 -5.00 3.74 11.87
C SER A 153 -6.10 3.38 10.88
N PHE A 154 -6.48 2.10 10.80
CA PHE A 154 -7.62 1.66 9.98
C PHE A 154 -8.94 2.22 10.53
N ARG A 155 -9.18 2.02 11.81
CA ARG A 155 -10.43 2.45 12.47
C ARG A 155 -10.67 3.94 12.26
N ALA A 156 -9.68 4.78 12.55
CA ALA A 156 -9.80 6.24 12.46
C ALA A 156 -10.21 6.70 11.05
N VAL A 157 -9.64 6.10 10.01
CA VAL A 157 -9.94 6.44 8.62
C VAL A 157 -11.29 5.85 8.20
N LEU A 158 -11.53 4.56 8.46
CA LEU A 158 -12.75 3.89 8.00
C LEU A 158 -14.01 4.41 8.71
N GLU A 159 -13.93 4.75 9.99
CA GLU A 159 -15.06 5.37 10.73
C GLU A 159 -15.36 6.78 10.26
N LYS A 160 -14.33 7.59 10.00
CA LYS A 160 -14.48 8.99 9.63
C LYS A 160 -14.86 9.16 8.17
N ASP A 161 -14.21 8.43 7.27
CA ASP A 161 -14.22 8.77 5.85
C ASP A 161 -15.19 7.90 5.04
N VAL A 162 -15.51 6.68 5.51
CA VAL A 162 -16.42 5.77 4.81
C VAL A 162 -17.80 5.75 5.46
N LYS A 163 -18.81 6.26 4.73
CA LYS A 163 -20.20 6.30 5.19
C LYS A 163 -20.79 4.89 5.32
N LYS A 164 -20.60 4.05 4.30
CA LYS A 164 -21.07 2.66 4.29
C LYS A 164 -20.44 1.83 3.16
N ALA A 165 -20.48 0.51 3.31
CA ALA A 165 -20.23 -0.46 2.26
C ALA A 165 -21.50 -1.26 2.00
N GLU A 166 -21.82 -1.54 0.72
CA GLU A 166 -23.05 -2.20 0.29
C GLU A 166 -22.75 -3.33 -0.71
N LEU A 167 -23.34 -4.49 -0.49
CA LEU A 167 -23.32 -5.57 -1.47
C LEU A 167 -24.28 -5.26 -2.62
N ILE A 168 -23.77 -5.26 -3.85
CA ILE A 168 -24.59 -5.19 -5.06
C ILE A 168 -24.91 -6.60 -5.55
N SER A 169 -23.92 -7.49 -5.49
CA SER A 169 -24.05 -8.92 -5.84
C SER A 169 -22.91 -9.71 -5.17
N ASP A 170 -22.88 -11.04 -5.34
CA ASP A 170 -21.79 -11.88 -4.82
C ASP A 170 -20.39 -11.45 -5.30
N TYR A 171 -20.28 -10.69 -6.40
CA TYR A 171 -19.02 -10.26 -6.99
C TYR A 171 -18.97 -8.74 -7.25
N LYS A 172 -19.84 -7.97 -6.60
CA LYS A 172 -19.81 -6.50 -6.67
C LYS A 172 -20.10 -5.90 -5.31
N ILE A 173 -19.24 -4.97 -4.89
CA ILE A 173 -19.37 -4.19 -3.65
C ILE A 173 -19.23 -2.71 -3.94
N LYS A 174 -20.02 -1.88 -3.27
CA LYS A 174 -19.97 -0.41 -3.34
C LYS A 174 -19.55 0.16 -2.00
N PHE A 175 -18.58 1.07 -2.02
CA PHE A 175 -18.25 1.94 -0.89
C PHE A 175 -18.73 3.35 -1.18
N ILE A 176 -19.37 3.97 -0.20
CA ILE A 176 -19.86 5.35 -0.25
C ILE A 176 -19.11 6.15 0.80
N PHE A 177 -18.52 7.26 0.41
CA PHE A 177 -17.71 8.10 1.27
C PHE A 177 -18.54 9.24 1.89
N ASN A 178 -18.08 9.78 3.01
CA ASN A 178 -18.68 10.92 3.65
C ASN A 178 -18.47 12.18 2.80
N GLU A 179 -19.39 13.17 2.92
CA GLU A 179 -19.38 14.37 2.08
C GLU A 179 -18.26 15.33 2.44
N ASP A 180 -17.99 15.50 3.73
CA ASP A 180 -17.06 16.51 4.28
C ASP A 180 -15.63 15.99 4.47
N VAL A 181 -15.20 15.05 3.63
CA VAL A 181 -13.86 14.46 3.70
C VAL A 181 -13.11 14.55 2.36
N PRO A 182 -11.77 14.69 2.39
CA PRO A 182 -10.97 14.60 1.17
C PRO A 182 -11.12 13.22 0.54
N LYS A 183 -11.55 13.16 -0.73
CA LYS A 183 -11.87 11.90 -1.41
C LYS A 183 -10.75 11.37 -2.30
N ARG A 184 -9.63 12.11 -2.39
CA ARG A 184 -8.55 11.79 -3.33
C ARG A 184 -8.03 10.36 -3.21
N ASP A 185 -7.75 9.91 -1.97
CA ASP A 185 -7.08 8.64 -1.71
C ASP A 185 -8.03 7.54 -1.21
N LEU A 186 -9.33 7.84 -1.06
CA LEU A 186 -10.26 6.91 -0.41
C LEU A 186 -10.48 5.63 -1.21
N ILE A 187 -10.42 5.69 -2.53
CA ILE A 187 -10.55 4.50 -3.39
C ILE A 187 -9.34 3.57 -3.16
N ASN A 188 -8.12 4.11 -3.11
CA ASN A 188 -6.93 3.34 -2.77
C ASN A 188 -7.00 2.80 -1.34
N THR A 189 -7.48 3.60 -0.39
CA THR A 189 -7.64 3.18 1.01
C THR A 189 -8.55 1.96 1.14
N VAL A 190 -9.77 2.00 0.60
CA VAL A 190 -10.67 0.84 0.69
C VAL A 190 -10.25 -0.30 -0.23
N GLY A 191 -9.60 0.02 -1.35
CA GLY A 191 -9.07 -0.95 -2.30
C GLY A 191 -7.87 -1.74 -1.77
N GLY A 192 -7.08 -1.16 -0.86
CA GLY A 192 -5.90 -1.78 -0.23
C GLY A 192 -6.19 -2.54 1.07
N LEU A 193 -7.44 -2.63 1.51
CA LEU A 193 -7.78 -3.38 2.74
C LEU A 193 -7.56 -4.88 2.54
N PRO A 194 -6.94 -5.58 3.52
CA PRO A 194 -6.80 -7.04 3.46
C PRO A 194 -8.16 -7.72 3.53
N ILE A 195 -8.33 -8.79 2.75
CA ILE A 195 -9.57 -9.55 2.69
C ILE A 195 -9.41 -10.84 3.47
N PHE A 196 -10.32 -11.07 4.43
CA PHE A 196 -10.39 -12.25 5.30
C PHE A 196 -11.55 -13.15 4.88
N SER A 197 -11.40 -14.46 5.05
CA SER A 197 -12.47 -15.42 4.82
C SER A 197 -13.52 -15.35 5.94
N GLN A 198 -14.70 -14.81 5.65
CA GLN A 198 -15.81 -14.75 6.61
C GLN A 198 -16.13 -16.13 7.16
N LYS A 199 -16.18 -17.14 6.28
CA LYS A 199 -16.49 -18.52 6.67
C LYS A 199 -15.45 -19.06 7.65
N TYR A 200 -14.15 -18.87 7.40
CA TYR A 200 -13.10 -19.33 8.30
C TYR A 200 -13.22 -18.70 9.69
N PHE A 201 -13.50 -17.40 9.76
CA PHE A 201 -13.67 -16.69 11.05
C PHE A 201 -14.86 -17.24 11.83
N ILE A 202 -15.99 -17.50 11.18
CA ILE A 202 -17.20 -18.01 11.85
C ILE A 202 -17.02 -19.47 12.28
N ASP A 203 -16.54 -20.33 11.38
CA ASP A 203 -16.42 -21.76 11.65
C ASP A 203 -15.40 -22.09 12.76
N ASN A 204 -14.39 -21.22 12.94
CA ASN A 204 -13.32 -21.44 13.92
C ASN A 204 -13.43 -20.49 15.14
N ASP A 205 -14.50 -19.72 15.26
CA ASP A 205 -14.70 -18.74 16.34
C ASP A 205 -13.47 -17.84 16.57
N VAL A 206 -12.93 -17.27 15.47
CA VAL A 206 -11.65 -16.54 15.51
C VAL A 206 -11.81 -15.20 16.22
N ASP A 207 -11.12 -15.02 17.35
CA ASP A 207 -10.94 -13.70 17.94
C ASP A 207 -9.91 -12.88 17.15
N PHE A 208 -10.40 -11.88 16.40
CA PHE A 208 -9.54 -11.01 15.59
C PHE A 208 -8.51 -10.23 16.41
N GLU A 209 -8.81 -9.91 17.66
CA GLU A 209 -7.90 -9.13 18.49
C GLU A 209 -6.85 -10.01 19.21
N ALA A 210 -6.96 -11.33 19.14
CA ALA A 210 -6.02 -12.23 19.77
C ALA A 210 -4.70 -12.33 19.01
N SER A 211 -3.60 -12.49 19.76
CA SER A 211 -2.33 -12.97 19.21
C SER A 211 -2.44 -14.46 18.87
N THR A 212 -2.00 -14.85 17.69
CA THR A 212 -2.03 -16.25 17.25
C THR A 212 -0.85 -16.58 16.34
N LEU A 213 -0.31 -17.79 16.49
CA LEU A 213 0.71 -18.33 15.59
C LEU A 213 0.12 -19.05 14.37
N THR A 214 -1.18 -19.30 14.39
CA THR A 214 -1.90 -19.87 13.24
C THR A 214 -2.54 -18.74 12.43
N PRO A 215 -2.06 -18.46 11.21
CA PRO A 215 -2.68 -17.43 10.38
C PRO A 215 -4.08 -17.85 9.97
N ALA A 216 -4.97 -16.87 9.84
CA ALA A 216 -6.25 -17.10 9.19
C ALA A 216 -6.04 -17.45 7.71
N VAL A 217 -7.02 -18.15 7.12
CA VAL A 217 -7.04 -18.49 5.71
C VAL A 217 -7.10 -17.21 4.87
N GLY A 218 -6.14 -17.05 3.97
CA GLY A 218 -6.04 -15.93 3.04
C GLY A 218 -6.01 -16.37 1.59
N SER A 219 -6.01 -15.45 0.67
CA SER A 219 -5.97 -15.70 -0.79
C SER A 219 -4.60 -15.54 -1.40
N GLY A 220 -3.59 -15.19 -0.59
CA GLY A 220 -2.26 -14.79 -1.05
C GLY A 220 -1.40 -15.90 -1.66
N PRO A 221 -0.27 -15.50 -2.26
CA PRO A 221 0.62 -16.39 -3.02
C PRO A 221 1.42 -17.36 -2.16
N TYR A 222 1.51 -17.12 -0.85
CA TYR A 222 2.24 -17.97 0.08
C TYR A 222 1.34 -18.38 1.24
N ILE A 223 1.62 -19.56 1.80
CA ILE A 223 1.02 -20.10 3.02
C ILE A 223 2.11 -20.37 4.05
N LEU A 224 1.73 -20.44 5.32
CA LEU A 224 2.66 -20.79 6.39
C LEU A 224 3.05 -22.28 6.27
N ASP A 225 4.38 -22.54 6.31
CA ASP A 225 4.91 -23.91 6.35
C ASP A 225 5.44 -24.25 7.75
N LYS A 226 6.27 -23.37 8.33
CA LYS A 226 6.88 -23.61 9.65
C LYS A 226 7.02 -22.31 10.44
N VAL A 227 6.79 -22.43 11.75
CA VAL A 227 7.07 -21.40 12.76
C VAL A 227 7.98 -21.96 13.84
N ASP A 228 9.10 -21.28 14.12
CA ASP A 228 9.93 -21.46 15.31
C ASP A 228 10.05 -20.09 15.98
N VAL A 229 9.27 -19.87 17.05
CA VAL A 229 9.10 -18.57 17.69
C VAL A 229 10.45 -17.98 18.11
N GLY A 230 10.68 -16.74 17.71
CA GLY A 230 11.91 -16.01 17.99
C GLY A 230 13.12 -16.43 17.17
N LYS A 231 12.98 -17.41 16.27
CA LYS A 231 14.09 -17.89 15.43
C LYS A 231 13.79 -17.82 13.95
N GLN A 232 12.68 -18.42 13.49
CA GLN A 232 12.47 -18.63 12.06
C GLN A 232 10.99 -18.69 11.70
N ILE A 233 10.66 -18.14 10.53
CA ILE A 233 9.39 -18.38 9.85
C ILE A 233 9.70 -18.90 8.43
N VAL A 234 9.00 -19.94 8.01
CA VAL A 234 9.08 -20.49 6.66
C VAL A 234 7.72 -20.38 6.00
N TYR A 235 7.69 -19.70 4.88
CA TYR A 235 6.53 -19.61 3.99
C TYR A 235 6.80 -20.50 2.78
N LYS A 236 5.79 -21.21 2.32
CA LYS A 236 5.87 -21.93 1.05
C LYS A 236 4.85 -21.38 0.07
N LYS A 237 5.18 -21.44 -1.19
CA LYS A 237 4.30 -21.02 -2.27
C LYS A 237 2.99 -21.82 -2.20
N ASN A 238 1.87 -21.10 -2.32
CA ASN A 238 0.57 -21.75 -2.47
C ASN A 238 0.49 -22.42 -3.85
N PRO A 239 0.43 -23.77 -3.93
CA PRO A 239 0.43 -24.46 -5.21
C PRO A 239 -0.84 -24.17 -6.03
N ASN A 240 -1.92 -23.77 -5.36
CA ASN A 240 -3.21 -23.46 -5.96
C ASN A 240 -3.47 -21.94 -6.01
N TYR A 241 -2.41 -21.12 -6.03
CA TYR A 241 -2.58 -19.67 -6.04
C TYR A 241 -3.32 -19.23 -7.31
N TRP A 242 -4.48 -18.65 -7.12
CA TRP A 242 -5.40 -18.23 -8.17
C TRP A 242 -4.84 -17.14 -9.11
N GLY A 243 -3.93 -16.30 -8.59
CA GLY A 243 -3.42 -15.11 -9.26
C GLY A 243 -2.12 -15.30 -10.06
N ASN A 244 -1.65 -16.54 -10.27
CA ASN A 244 -0.36 -16.81 -10.94
C ASN A 244 -0.25 -16.21 -12.34
N ASP A 245 -1.36 -16.20 -13.10
CA ASP A 245 -1.38 -15.79 -14.51
C ASP A 245 -1.78 -14.32 -14.72
N LEU A 246 -2.04 -13.58 -13.65
CA LEU A 246 -2.35 -12.16 -13.74
C LEU A 246 -1.13 -11.35 -14.18
N SER A 247 -1.34 -10.40 -15.10
CA SER A 247 -0.28 -9.51 -15.59
C SER A 247 0.47 -8.79 -14.46
N ILE A 248 -0.26 -8.36 -13.43
CA ILE A 248 0.32 -7.69 -12.24
C ILE A 248 1.24 -8.61 -11.42
N ASN A 249 1.05 -9.93 -11.50
CA ASN A 249 1.82 -10.94 -10.78
C ASN A 249 2.89 -11.61 -11.65
N LYS A 250 2.89 -11.35 -12.95
CA LYS A 250 3.87 -11.92 -13.88
C LYS A 250 5.28 -11.49 -13.49
N GLY A 251 6.19 -12.46 -13.32
CA GLY A 251 7.56 -12.18 -12.88
C GLY A 251 7.74 -11.96 -11.38
N ARG A 252 6.64 -12.05 -10.59
CA ARG A 252 6.65 -12.01 -9.11
C ARG A 252 6.51 -13.42 -8.54
N TYR A 253 6.68 -13.55 -7.20
CA TYR A 253 6.49 -14.81 -6.45
C TYR A 253 7.24 -16.00 -7.09
N ASN A 254 8.53 -15.78 -7.37
CA ASN A 254 9.32 -16.73 -8.13
C ASN A 254 9.83 -17.92 -7.31
N PHE A 255 10.00 -17.76 -5.99
CA PHE A 255 10.56 -18.77 -5.11
C PHE A 255 9.49 -19.70 -4.55
N ASP A 256 9.81 -20.98 -4.38
CA ASP A 256 8.92 -21.96 -3.73
C ASP A 256 8.90 -21.77 -2.22
N THR A 257 10.06 -21.41 -1.65
CA THR A 257 10.23 -21.16 -0.23
C THR A 257 10.74 -19.76 0.02
N PHE A 258 10.11 -19.10 0.97
CA PHE A 258 10.50 -17.81 1.50
C PHE A 258 10.75 -17.95 3.00
N ARG A 259 11.99 -17.79 3.45
CA ARG A 259 12.39 -18.02 4.84
C ARG A 259 12.89 -16.74 5.49
N VAL A 260 12.51 -16.54 6.76
CA VAL A 260 12.93 -15.39 7.59
C VAL A 260 13.65 -15.90 8.82
N GLU A 261 14.91 -15.48 8.97
CA GLU A 261 15.75 -15.74 10.14
C GLU A 261 15.75 -14.55 11.08
N TYR A 262 15.52 -14.78 12.37
CA TYR A 262 15.48 -13.74 13.38
C TYR A 262 16.79 -13.60 14.12
N PHE A 263 17.23 -12.35 14.30
CA PHE A 263 18.46 -12.01 15.03
C PHE A 263 18.18 -10.95 16.08
N ALA A 264 18.88 -11.05 17.20
CA ALA A 264 18.72 -10.11 18.33
C ALA A 264 19.20 -8.69 18.00
N ASP A 265 20.21 -8.57 17.14
CA ASP A 265 20.82 -7.29 16.75
C ASP A 265 21.36 -7.30 15.30
N TYR A 266 21.70 -6.10 14.84
CA TYR A 266 22.12 -5.87 13.47
C TYR A 266 23.47 -6.51 13.13
N ASN A 267 24.40 -6.59 14.12
CA ASN A 267 25.72 -7.15 13.90
C ASN A 267 25.64 -8.68 13.84
N SER A 268 24.90 -9.32 14.75
CA SER A 268 24.66 -10.77 14.68
C SER A 268 23.96 -11.19 13.39
N ALA A 269 23.03 -10.37 12.88
CA ALA A 269 22.46 -10.60 11.56
C ALA A 269 23.48 -10.50 10.44
N PHE A 270 24.42 -9.54 10.52
CA PHE A 270 25.47 -9.43 9.51
C PHE A 270 26.45 -10.61 9.55
N GLU A 271 26.84 -11.08 10.75
CA GLU A 271 27.65 -12.29 10.88
C GLU A 271 26.90 -13.54 10.36
N GLY A 272 25.59 -13.63 10.59
CA GLY A 272 24.73 -14.67 10.00
C GLY A 272 24.73 -14.62 8.46
N PHE A 273 24.74 -13.44 7.86
CA PHE A 273 24.87 -13.29 6.42
C PHE A 273 26.21 -13.79 5.89
N LYS A 274 27.31 -13.42 6.54
CA LYS A 274 28.65 -13.90 6.18
C LYS A 274 28.78 -15.43 6.31
N ALA A 275 28.08 -16.00 7.28
CA ALA A 275 28.02 -17.47 7.49
C ALA A 275 27.06 -18.17 6.50
N GLY A 276 26.32 -17.45 5.67
CA GLY A 276 25.35 -18.01 4.73
C GLY A 276 24.05 -18.50 5.35
N THR A 277 23.70 -18.04 6.58
CA THR A 277 22.46 -18.41 7.26
C THR A 277 21.22 -17.95 6.47
N TYR A 278 21.33 -16.83 5.77
CA TYR A 278 20.31 -16.33 4.86
C TYR A 278 20.94 -15.74 3.59
N THR A 279 20.15 -15.63 2.51
CA THR A 279 20.69 -15.43 1.15
C THR A 279 20.55 -14.03 0.60
N PHE A 280 19.64 -13.21 1.14
CA PHE A 280 19.44 -11.84 0.67
C PHE A 280 19.46 -10.85 1.83
N ARG A 281 20.29 -9.81 1.67
CA ARG A 281 20.39 -8.72 2.64
C ARG A 281 20.22 -7.37 1.96
N ASN A 282 19.22 -6.63 2.37
CA ASN A 282 19.14 -5.19 2.12
C ASN A 282 19.94 -4.47 3.20
N GLU A 283 21.03 -3.78 2.81
CA GLU A 283 21.93 -3.14 3.75
C GLU A 283 21.50 -1.72 4.05
N ALA A 284 21.11 -1.47 5.30
CA ALA A 284 20.67 -0.15 5.76
C ALA A 284 21.77 0.64 6.48
N SER A 285 22.93 0.04 6.74
CA SER A 285 24.06 0.71 7.41
C SER A 285 25.10 1.18 6.40
N SER A 286 25.26 2.48 6.26
CA SER A 286 26.32 3.08 5.43
C SER A 286 27.71 2.60 5.86
N LYS A 287 27.98 2.47 7.17
CA LYS A 287 29.23 1.94 7.69
C LYS A 287 29.49 0.51 7.23
N ILE A 288 28.52 -0.40 7.42
CA ILE A 288 28.69 -1.79 7.00
C ILE A 288 28.80 -1.86 5.48
N TRP A 289 27.99 -1.10 4.74
CA TRP A 289 28.09 -1.04 3.29
C TRP A 289 29.50 -0.61 2.83
N ALA A 290 30.06 0.40 3.45
CA ALA A 290 31.38 0.92 3.07
C ALA A 290 32.54 0.02 3.50
N THR A 291 32.49 -0.59 4.69
CA THR A 291 33.64 -1.23 5.32
C THR A 291 33.47 -2.71 5.69
N GLY A 292 32.25 -3.22 5.71
CA GLY A 292 31.97 -4.58 6.22
C GLY A 292 32.00 -5.68 5.15
N TYR A 293 31.86 -5.32 3.88
CA TYR A 293 31.83 -6.27 2.77
C TYR A 293 33.24 -6.59 2.27
N ASP A 294 34.07 -7.07 3.18
CA ASP A 294 35.42 -7.57 2.92
C ASP A 294 35.54 -8.93 3.62
N PHE A 295 35.11 -10.00 2.96
CA PHE A 295 35.08 -11.34 3.51
C PHE A 295 35.18 -12.41 2.39
N PRO A 296 35.68 -13.65 2.69
CA PRO A 296 36.02 -14.62 1.68
C PRO A 296 34.91 -15.03 0.69
N ALA A 297 33.64 -14.99 1.10
CA ALA A 297 32.54 -15.34 0.20
C ALA A 297 32.33 -14.27 -0.89
N LEU A 298 32.66 -13.01 -0.63
CA LEU A 298 32.63 -11.94 -1.63
C LEU A 298 33.77 -12.10 -2.64
N GLU A 299 35.00 -12.39 -2.16
CA GLU A 299 36.17 -12.66 -3.00
C GLU A 299 35.96 -13.85 -3.93
N LYS A 300 35.35 -14.91 -3.39
CA LYS A 300 34.96 -16.12 -4.14
C LYS A 300 33.75 -15.93 -5.05
N LYS A 301 33.13 -14.73 -5.08
CA LYS A 301 31.93 -14.43 -5.85
C LYS A 301 30.69 -15.26 -5.48
N TRP A 302 30.66 -15.84 -4.28
CA TRP A 302 29.48 -16.50 -3.72
C TRP A 302 28.46 -15.47 -3.22
N VAL A 303 28.94 -14.28 -2.86
CA VAL A 303 28.12 -13.11 -2.53
C VAL A 303 28.35 -12.05 -3.59
N LYS A 304 27.25 -11.39 -4.03
CA LYS A 304 27.29 -10.25 -4.93
C LYS A 304 26.79 -9.01 -4.18
N LYS A 305 27.61 -7.96 -4.13
CA LYS A 305 27.23 -6.65 -3.64
C LYS A 305 26.81 -5.77 -4.82
N THR A 306 25.63 -5.18 -4.79
CA THR A 306 25.13 -4.33 -5.88
C THR A 306 24.17 -3.27 -5.38
N THR A 307 24.15 -2.12 -6.04
CA THR A 307 23.12 -1.10 -5.85
C THR A 307 22.00 -1.36 -6.85
N LEU A 308 20.77 -1.43 -6.37
CA LEU A 308 19.59 -1.59 -7.20
C LEU A 308 18.91 -0.22 -7.37
N PRO A 309 18.35 0.09 -8.55
CA PRO A 309 17.55 1.30 -8.73
C PRO A 309 16.30 1.21 -7.84
N ASP A 310 15.91 2.34 -7.30
CA ASP A 310 14.71 2.48 -6.48
C ASP A 310 13.79 3.54 -7.10
N GLY A 311 12.57 3.16 -7.43
CA GLY A 311 11.52 4.04 -7.99
C GLY A 311 10.57 4.61 -6.93
N ASN A 312 10.77 4.29 -5.66
CA ASN A 312 9.91 4.81 -4.61
C ASN A 312 10.28 6.25 -4.25
N LEU A 313 9.32 6.98 -3.67
CA LEU A 313 9.61 8.26 -3.04
C LEU A 313 10.70 8.10 -1.97
N SER A 314 11.63 9.03 -1.94
CA SER A 314 12.69 9.01 -0.94
C SER A 314 12.11 9.17 0.46
N SER A 315 12.32 8.15 1.30
CA SER A 315 11.96 8.21 2.71
C SER A 315 13.07 8.93 3.50
N GLY A 316 12.82 10.18 3.90
CA GLY A 316 13.75 10.93 4.73
C GLY A 316 13.67 10.55 6.19
N GLN A 317 14.81 10.61 6.88
CA GLN A 317 14.85 10.62 8.34
C GLN A 317 14.87 12.05 8.85
N SER A 318 13.94 12.39 9.75
CA SER A 318 13.85 13.75 10.30
C SER A 318 13.34 13.76 11.73
N PHE A 319 13.69 14.81 12.46
CA PHE A 319 13.07 15.11 13.75
C PHE A 319 11.81 15.93 13.53
N VAL A 320 10.65 15.35 13.83
CA VAL A 320 9.36 16.04 13.77
C VAL A 320 9.12 16.77 15.09
N LEU A 321 9.16 18.11 15.05
CA LEU A 321 8.96 18.95 16.23
C LEU A 321 7.46 19.12 16.52
N ASN A 322 7.06 18.86 17.76
CA ASN A 322 5.66 18.98 18.19
C ASN A 322 5.26 20.46 18.32
N LEU A 323 4.62 21.02 17.29
CA LEU A 323 4.20 22.43 17.24
C LEU A 323 3.09 22.80 18.26
N ARG A 324 2.48 21.83 18.95
CA ARG A 324 1.57 22.11 20.08
C ARG A 324 2.32 22.61 21.31
N ARG A 325 3.63 22.42 21.35
CA ARG A 325 4.48 23.01 22.42
C ARG A 325 4.90 24.41 22.01
N GLU A 326 4.64 25.39 22.88
CA GLU A 326 4.91 26.81 22.65
C GLU A 326 6.34 27.07 22.15
N LYS A 327 7.36 26.48 22.77
CA LYS A 327 8.77 26.62 22.39
C LYS A 327 9.10 26.22 20.94
N PHE A 328 8.24 25.43 20.28
CA PHE A 328 8.41 25.00 18.89
C PHE A 328 7.49 25.73 17.91
N GLN A 329 6.63 26.63 18.36
CA GLN A 329 5.76 27.41 17.48
C GLN A 329 6.55 28.43 16.67
N ASP A 330 7.61 29.02 17.25
CA ASP A 330 8.48 29.96 16.54
C ASP A 330 9.38 29.20 15.54
N ILE A 331 9.24 29.54 14.26
CA ILE A 331 10.02 28.94 13.18
C ILE A 331 11.52 29.17 13.35
N ARG A 332 11.94 30.28 13.97
CA ARG A 332 13.35 30.61 14.20
C ARG A 332 14.00 29.61 15.16
N VAL A 333 13.25 29.15 16.18
CA VAL A 333 13.70 28.09 17.11
C VAL A 333 13.90 26.80 16.36
N ARG A 334 12.95 26.41 15.49
CA ARG A 334 13.07 25.19 14.69
C ARG A 334 14.25 25.24 13.71
N LYS A 335 14.45 26.37 13.05
CA LYS A 335 15.61 26.59 12.18
C LYS A 335 16.92 26.51 12.95
N ALA A 336 17.01 27.16 14.15
CA ALA A 336 18.19 27.11 14.99
C ALA A 336 18.55 25.66 15.39
N ILE A 337 17.57 24.84 15.77
CA ILE A 337 17.79 23.42 16.05
C ILE A 337 18.32 22.69 14.81
N GLY A 338 17.74 22.95 13.63
CA GLY A 338 18.21 22.36 12.37
C GLY A 338 19.66 22.71 12.03
N LEU A 339 20.09 23.96 12.33
CA LEU A 339 21.46 24.42 12.10
C LEU A 339 22.49 23.80 13.06
N MET A 340 22.06 23.20 14.18
CA MET A 340 22.94 22.44 15.08
C MET A 340 23.42 21.10 14.48
N PHE A 341 22.78 20.63 13.42
CA PHE A 341 23.18 19.39 12.74
C PHE A 341 23.97 19.71 11.47
N ASN A 342 25.29 19.54 11.53
CA ASN A 342 26.15 19.63 10.36
C ASN A 342 26.06 18.33 9.53
N PHE A 343 25.15 18.34 8.57
CA PHE A 343 24.91 17.19 7.71
C PHE A 343 26.13 16.86 6.84
N GLU A 344 26.77 17.86 6.26
CA GLU A 344 27.88 17.68 5.33
C GLU A 344 29.08 17.01 6.02
N TRP A 345 29.39 17.46 7.23
CA TRP A 345 30.41 16.80 8.06
C TRP A 345 30.00 15.39 8.46
N SER A 346 28.77 15.22 8.90
CA SER A 346 28.25 13.90 9.30
C SER A 346 28.25 12.94 8.12
N ASN A 347 27.84 13.39 6.93
CA ASN A 347 27.82 12.59 5.73
C ASN A 347 29.21 12.15 5.30
N SER A 348 30.16 13.10 5.24
CA SER A 348 31.55 12.79 4.85
C SER A 348 32.29 11.91 5.86
N THR A 349 32.05 12.11 7.18
CA THR A 349 32.83 11.48 8.24
C THR A 349 32.21 10.19 8.77
N LEU A 350 30.86 10.19 8.96
CA LEU A 350 30.15 9.10 9.62
C LEU A 350 29.40 8.21 8.63
N PHE A 351 28.94 8.79 7.52
CA PHE A 351 28.07 8.09 6.56
C PHE A 351 28.78 7.77 5.23
N TYR A 352 30.08 8.01 5.16
CA TYR A 352 30.94 7.67 4.00
C TYR A 352 30.52 8.34 2.69
N GLY A 353 29.86 9.51 2.77
CA GLY A 353 29.36 10.23 1.62
C GLY A 353 28.17 9.57 0.91
N LEU A 354 27.52 8.61 1.56
CA LEU A 354 26.48 7.77 0.93
C LEU A 354 25.07 8.35 1.04
N TYR A 355 24.88 9.43 1.76
CA TYR A 355 23.56 10.04 1.93
C TYR A 355 23.47 11.39 1.21
N GLU A 356 22.26 11.77 0.91
CA GLU A 356 21.91 13.06 0.34
C GLU A 356 20.87 13.74 1.23
N ARG A 357 20.92 15.08 1.31
CA ARG A 357 19.93 15.84 2.06
C ARG A 357 18.64 15.91 1.26
N ILE A 358 17.56 15.45 1.87
CA ILE A 358 16.21 15.54 1.28
C ILE A 358 15.70 16.97 1.47
N ASN A 359 15.25 17.60 0.40
CA ASN A 359 14.72 18.96 0.38
C ASN A 359 13.29 19.06 -0.18
N SER A 360 12.69 17.94 -0.54
CA SER A 360 11.32 17.82 -0.99
C SER A 360 10.65 16.57 -0.40
N PHE A 361 9.35 16.64 -0.08
CA PHE A 361 8.56 15.45 0.24
C PHE A 361 8.37 14.53 -0.97
N TRP A 362 8.62 15.03 -2.18
CA TRP A 362 8.47 14.36 -3.45
C TRP A 362 9.82 13.97 -4.09
N ASP A 363 10.89 13.92 -3.27
CA ASP A 363 12.19 13.49 -3.78
C ASP A 363 12.11 12.11 -4.44
N ASN A 364 12.88 11.93 -5.51
CA ASN A 364 12.85 10.76 -6.38
C ASN A 364 11.53 10.59 -7.14
N SER A 365 10.86 11.69 -7.51
CA SER A 365 9.66 11.65 -8.32
C SER A 365 9.50 12.90 -9.20
N ASP A 366 8.67 12.78 -10.23
CA ASP A 366 8.31 13.87 -11.13
C ASP A 366 7.49 15.00 -10.45
N LEU A 367 6.99 14.76 -9.24
CA LEU A 367 6.29 15.77 -8.43
C LEU A 367 7.24 16.69 -7.66
N LYS A 368 8.53 16.40 -7.66
CA LYS A 368 9.53 17.28 -7.05
C LYS A 368 9.67 18.57 -7.87
N ALA A 369 9.52 19.72 -7.23
CA ALA A 369 9.80 20.99 -7.86
C ALA A 369 11.30 21.09 -8.21
N VAL A 370 11.61 21.45 -9.44
CA VAL A 370 12.99 21.61 -9.96
C VAL A 370 13.12 22.96 -10.65
N GLY A 371 14.15 23.73 -10.26
CA GLY A 371 14.40 25.05 -10.85
C GLY A 371 13.52 26.15 -10.26
N MET A 372 13.34 27.21 -11.03
CA MET A 372 12.47 28.34 -10.69
C MET A 372 11.12 28.17 -11.39
N PRO A 373 10.01 28.55 -10.73
CA PRO A 373 8.70 28.44 -11.36
C PRO A 373 8.60 29.36 -12.58
N GLU A 374 8.03 28.86 -13.66
CA GLU A 374 7.82 29.57 -14.91
C GLU A 374 6.36 29.41 -15.40
N ASN A 375 5.96 30.28 -16.34
CA ASN A 375 4.67 30.20 -17.02
C ASN A 375 3.46 30.05 -16.10
N GLU A 376 2.63 29.04 -16.32
CA GLU A 376 1.40 28.78 -15.56
C GLU A 376 1.66 28.52 -14.07
N GLU A 377 2.75 27.82 -13.73
CA GLU A 377 3.15 27.59 -12.34
C GLU A 377 3.40 28.92 -11.63
N LEU A 378 4.18 29.82 -12.26
CA LEU A 378 4.44 31.15 -11.70
C LEU A 378 3.15 31.98 -11.56
N GLU A 379 2.22 31.87 -12.50
CA GLU A 379 0.91 32.56 -12.42
C GLU A 379 0.10 32.05 -11.23
N ILE A 380 0.06 30.74 -11.00
CA ILE A 380 -0.64 30.14 -9.85
C ILE A 380 0.01 30.61 -8.54
N LEU A 381 1.34 30.50 -8.41
CA LEU A 381 2.07 30.93 -7.22
C LEU A 381 1.88 32.43 -6.93
N ASN A 382 1.82 33.28 -7.97
CA ASN A 382 1.58 34.71 -7.81
C ASN A 382 0.21 35.02 -7.22
N LYS A 383 -0.82 34.18 -7.44
CA LYS A 383 -2.14 34.32 -6.81
C LYS A 383 -2.14 33.99 -5.32
N HIS A 384 -1.12 33.26 -4.85
CA HIS A 384 -1.00 32.74 -3.48
C HIS A 384 0.22 33.31 -2.72
N LYS A 385 0.75 34.46 -3.12
CA LYS A 385 1.94 35.11 -2.50
C LYS A 385 1.84 35.37 -1.00
N ALA A 386 0.67 35.30 -0.41
CA ALA A 386 0.46 35.52 1.02
C ALA A 386 0.55 34.22 1.86
N VAL A 387 0.78 33.10 1.24
CA VAL A 387 1.03 31.79 1.86
C VAL A 387 2.50 31.44 1.75
#